data_cdc2f3f57637def1ab98eb5e2f9c89ea
#
_entry.id   cdc2f3f57637def1ab98eb5e2f9c89ea
#
_cell.length_a   1.000
_cell.length_b   1.000
_cell.length_c   1.000
_cell.angle_alpha   90.00
_cell.angle_beta   90.00
_cell.angle_gamma   90.00
#
_symmetry.space_group_name_H-M   'P 1'
#
loop_
_entity.id
_entity.type
_entity.pdbx_description
1 polymer ?
#
loop_
_entity_poly.entity_id
_entity_poly.type
_entity_poly.pdbx_seq_one_letter_code
_entity_poly.pdbx_strand_id
1 'polypeptide(L)'
;MKQHEKIFIELLRVGMWNRRPEIPQDFTNWAAVASLAKGQSVFAVVANVLLTNPEISQKLDADLKSKIKRLALSHMHSHTLLNKAVVDVVSTLRSNGVEPILLKGQGLARYYLQPDLRQCGDIDIYVGCENALRTHEILAPIAKEIDDVSLVHSGIHFNVTMERGIEVEVHRFTELPALKRLRLIYDAAAAKGLS
;
A
#
# COMPACT_ATOMS: atom_id res chain seq x y z
N MET A 1 -12.58 17.87 18.15
CA MET A 1 -11.32 17.26 17.74
C MET A 1 -10.22 17.68 18.70
N LYS A 2 -9.48 16.73 19.29
CA LYS A 2 -8.40 17.00 20.24
C LYS A 2 -7.20 17.67 19.52
N GLN A 3 -6.32 18.35 20.26
CA GLN A 3 -5.19 19.09 19.67
C GLN A 3 -4.25 18.16 18.86
N HIS A 4 -3.87 17.01 19.40
CA HIS A 4 -3.00 16.06 18.68
C HIS A 4 -3.64 15.48 17.39
N GLU A 5 -4.98 15.37 17.33
CA GLU A 5 -5.69 14.97 16.11
C GLU A 5 -5.60 16.05 15.02
N LYS A 6 -5.70 17.33 15.41
CA LYS A 6 -5.49 18.45 14.48
C LYS A 6 -4.07 18.45 13.93
N ILE A 7 -3.06 18.28 14.80
CA ILE A 7 -1.66 18.22 14.43
C ILE A 7 -1.36 17.01 13.54
N PHE A 8 -1.95 15.84 13.83
CA PHE A 8 -1.82 14.66 12.97
C PHE A 8 -2.30 14.96 11.54
N ILE A 9 -3.48 15.56 11.39
CA ILE A 9 -4.02 15.91 10.06
C ILE A 9 -3.11 16.93 9.37
N GLU A 10 -2.59 17.90 10.12
CA GLU A 10 -1.67 18.90 9.58
C GLU A 10 -0.37 18.25 9.07
N LEU A 11 0.25 17.37 9.86
CA LEU A 11 1.47 16.67 9.42
C LEU A 11 1.20 15.75 8.22
N LEU A 12 0.04 15.11 8.17
CA LEU A 12 -0.35 14.31 7.01
C LEU A 12 -0.45 15.19 5.75
N ARG A 13 -1.06 16.37 5.85
CA ARG A 13 -1.13 17.34 4.74
C ARG A 13 0.26 17.82 4.31
N VAL A 14 1.15 18.09 5.26
CA VAL A 14 2.54 18.45 4.97
C VAL A 14 3.23 17.33 4.19
N GLY A 15 3.14 16.10 4.65
CA GLY A 15 3.79 14.94 4.02
C GLY A 15 3.21 14.58 2.66
N MET A 16 1.91 14.78 2.45
CA MET A 16 1.23 14.44 1.20
C MET A 16 1.34 15.53 0.13
N TRP A 17 1.37 16.82 0.52
CA TRP A 17 1.27 17.94 -0.42
C TRP A 17 2.38 18.98 -0.27
N ASN A 18 3.45 18.66 0.47
CA ASN A 18 4.61 19.54 0.69
C ASN A 18 4.22 20.95 1.18
N ARG A 19 3.28 21.02 2.11
CA ARG A 19 2.84 22.28 2.72
C ARG A 19 3.76 22.66 3.87
N ARG A 20 3.79 23.93 4.23
CA ARG A 20 4.44 24.39 5.45
C ARG A 20 3.55 24.02 6.65
N PRO A 21 4.10 23.37 7.71
CA PRO A 21 3.32 22.99 8.89
C PRO A 21 2.90 24.22 9.73
N GLU A 22 1.63 24.24 10.14
CA GLU A 22 1.11 25.20 11.11
C GLU A 22 0.93 24.49 12.46
N ILE A 23 1.95 24.58 13.33
CA ILE A 23 1.99 23.88 14.62
C ILE A 23 2.18 24.88 15.75
N PRO A 24 1.32 24.86 16.79
CA PRO A 24 1.50 25.69 17.98
C PRO A 24 2.88 25.46 18.62
N GLN A 25 3.50 26.52 19.08
CA GLN A 25 4.85 26.44 19.65
C GLN A 25 4.92 25.62 20.94
N ASP A 26 3.81 25.62 21.70
CA ASP A 26 3.64 24.93 22.98
C ASP A 26 3.19 23.48 22.84
N PHE A 27 3.02 22.96 21.61
CA PHE A 27 2.59 21.59 21.43
C PHE A 27 3.70 20.58 21.79
N THR A 28 3.36 19.60 22.65
CA THR A 28 4.31 18.62 23.19
C THR A 28 3.91 17.17 23.02
N ASN A 29 2.62 16.88 22.73
CA ASN A 29 2.10 15.51 22.72
C ASN A 29 2.38 14.76 21.38
N TRP A 30 3.65 14.71 20.98
CA TRP A 30 4.12 14.09 19.75
C TRP A 30 3.92 12.57 19.73
N ALA A 31 3.98 11.92 20.90
CA ALA A 31 3.74 10.49 21.02
C ALA A 31 2.31 10.10 20.62
N ALA A 32 1.30 10.91 20.98
CA ALA A 32 -0.08 10.69 20.58
C ALA A 32 -0.26 10.85 19.05
N VAL A 33 0.44 11.83 18.43
CA VAL A 33 0.43 12.01 16.97
C VAL A 33 1.01 10.79 16.27
N ALA A 34 2.18 10.30 16.71
CA ALA A 34 2.82 9.12 16.15
C ALA A 34 1.96 7.85 16.31
N SER A 35 1.31 7.69 17.47
CA SER A 35 0.40 6.58 17.74
C SER A 35 -0.83 6.63 16.82
N LEU A 36 -1.42 7.80 16.63
CA LEU A 36 -2.56 7.98 15.73
C LEU A 36 -2.18 7.68 14.27
N ALA A 37 -1.04 8.17 13.82
CA ALA A 37 -0.52 7.89 12.48
C ALA A 37 -0.31 6.39 12.23
N LYS A 38 0.18 5.66 13.24
CA LYS A 38 0.31 4.20 13.19
C LYS A 38 -1.05 3.52 13.08
N GLY A 39 -2.03 3.91 13.90
CA GLY A 39 -3.38 3.35 13.88
C GLY A 39 -4.15 3.60 12.58
N GLN A 40 -3.76 4.65 11.82
CA GLN A 40 -4.36 5.01 10.53
C GLN A 40 -3.55 4.52 9.31
N SER A 41 -2.52 3.70 9.51
CA SER A 41 -1.65 3.16 8.43
C SER A 41 -1.02 4.23 7.53
N VAL A 42 -0.71 5.40 8.11
CA VAL A 42 -0.02 6.54 7.45
C VAL A 42 1.23 6.98 8.21
N PHE A 43 1.74 6.06 9.03
CA PHE A 43 2.85 6.35 9.93
C PHE A 43 4.10 6.83 9.19
N ALA A 44 4.47 6.19 8.09
CA ALA A 44 5.70 6.54 7.38
C ALA A 44 5.68 7.98 6.83
N VAL A 45 4.53 8.43 6.32
CA VAL A 45 4.33 9.82 5.85
C VAL A 45 4.52 10.81 7.00
N VAL A 46 3.84 10.58 8.12
CA VAL A 46 3.92 11.47 9.29
C VAL A 46 5.32 11.40 9.93
N ALA A 47 5.90 10.21 10.05
CA ALA A 47 7.24 10.00 10.59
C ALA A 47 8.31 10.75 9.77
N ASN A 48 8.19 10.73 8.44
CA ASN A 48 9.08 11.50 7.59
C ASN A 48 9.06 12.99 7.95
N VAL A 49 7.88 13.59 8.08
CA VAL A 49 7.75 15.01 8.47
C VAL A 49 8.32 15.26 9.88
N LEU A 50 8.00 14.39 10.85
CA LEU A 50 8.51 14.49 12.23
C LEU A 50 10.05 14.45 12.30
N LEU A 51 10.68 13.67 11.42
CA LEU A 51 12.14 13.48 11.44
C LEU A 51 12.89 14.51 10.59
N THR A 52 12.31 14.93 9.46
CA THR A 52 13.01 15.79 8.48
C THR A 52 12.74 17.27 8.67
N ASN A 53 11.62 17.66 9.32
CA ASN A 53 11.37 19.06 9.62
C ASN A 53 12.21 19.49 10.86
N PRO A 54 13.15 20.46 10.73
CA PRO A 54 14.05 20.82 11.82
C PRO A 54 13.33 21.38 13.05
N GLU A 55 12.30 22.20 12.85
CA GLU A 55 11.55 22.84 13.94
C GLU A 55 10.76 21.81 14.78
N ILE A 56 10.28 20.74 14.14
CA ILE A 56 9.54 19.66 14.80
C ILE A 56 10.53 18.66 15.42
N SER A 57 11.53 18.25 14.65
CA SER A 57 12.48 17.22 15.06
C SER A 57 13.26 17.61 16.33
N GLN A 58 13.52 18.91 16.56
CA GLN A 58 14.16 19.42 17.78
C GLN A 58 13.26 19.34 19.02
N LYS A 59 11.92 19.30 18.83
CA LYS A 59 10.93 19.20 19.91
C LYS A 59 10.67 17.75 20.36
N LEU A 60 11.17 16.77 19.62
CA LEU A 60 11.02 15.35 19.97
C LEU A 60 12.09 14.97 20.99
N ASP A 61 11.69 14.26 22.05
CA ASP A 61 12.67 13.62 22.92
C ASP A 61 13.43 12.51 22.20
N ALA A 62 14.61 12.17 22.69
CA ALA A 62 15.52 11.24 22.04
C ALA A 62 14.94 9.83 21.89
N ASP A 63 14.19 9.36 22.88
CA ASP A 63 13.56 8.03 22.88
C ASP A 63 12.47 7.94 21.84
N LEU A 64 11.57 8.92 21.79
CA LEU A 64 10.50 8.98 20.80
C LEU A 64 11.08 9.08 19.39
N LYS A 65 12.08 9.94 19.20
CA LYS A 65 12.77 10.09 17.91
C LYS A 65 13.40 8.79 17.44
N SER A 66 14.06 8.06 18.33
CA SER A 66 14.65 6.74 18.05
C SER A 66 13.59 5.71 17.66
N LYS A 67 12.46 5.66 18.40
CA LYS A 67 11.33 4.77 18.10
C LYS A 67 10.72 5.07 16.74
N ILE A 68 10.46 6.35 16.42
CA ILE A 68 9.92 6.80 15.14
C ILE A 68 10.86 6.39 14.01
N LYS A 69 12.16 6.67 14.14
CA LYS A 69 13.18 6.32 13.13
C LYS A 69 13.22 4.81 12.85
N ARG A 70 13.24 3.98 13.90
CA ARG A 70 13.26 2.52 13.75
C ARG A 70 12.03 2.00 13.02
N LEU A 71 10.82 2.48 13.38
CA LEU A 71 9.58 2.08 12.71
C LEU A 71 9.54 2.57 11.26
N ALA A 72 9.97 3.80 10.98
CA ALA A 72 10.03 4.32 9.62
C ALA A 72 10.95 3.48 8.73
N LEU A 73 12.15 3.10 9.22
CA LEU A 73 13.06 2.22 8.50
C LEU A 73 12.45 0.83 8.24
N SER A 74 11.72 0.29 9.22
CA SER A 74 11.01 -0.99 9.03
C SER A 74 9.97 -0.90 7.92
N HIS A 75 9.19 0.19 7.85
CA HIS A 75 8.21 0.40 6.77
C HIS A 75 8.87 0.55 5.39
N MET A 76 9.97 1.29 5.30
CA MET A 76 10.73 1.42 4.05
C MET A 76 11.28 0.07 3.58
N HIS A 77 11.79 -0.73 4.52
CA HIS A 77 12.25 -2.09 4.20
C HIS A 77 11.10 -2.98 3.69
N SER A 78 9.96 -2.98 4.37
CA SER A 78 8.76 -3.73 3.93
C SER A 78 8.30 -3.26 2.54
N HIS A 79 8.28 -1.96 2.28
CA HIS A 79 7.95 -1.41 0.97
C HIS A 79 8.90 -1.91 -0.13
N THR A 80 10.21 -1.98 0.15
CA THR A 80 11.20 -2.51 -0.79
C THR A 80 10.96 -3.99 -1.10
N LEU A 81 10.59 -4.80 -0.08
CA LEU A 81 10.27 -6.21 -0.27
C LEU A 81 9.00 -6.39 -1.10
N LEU A 82 7.96 -5.60 -0.82
CA LEU A 82 6.72 -5.60 -1.60
C LEU A 82 6.97 -5.21 -3.07
N ASN A 83 7.76 -4.16 -3.33
CA ASN A 83 8.12 -3.77 -4.69
C ASN A 83 8.81 -4.90 -5.45
N LYS A 84 9.76 -5.59 -4.79
CA LYS A 84 10.42 -6.75 -5.40
C LYS A 84 9.40 -7.84 -5.75
N ALA A 85 8.52 -8.19 -4.81
CA ALA A 85 7.51 -9.22 -5.05
C ALA A 85 6.53 -8.83 -6.16
N VAL A 86 6.13 -7.55 -6.27
CA VAL A 86 5.34 -7.06 -7.42
C VAL A 86 6.06 -7.30 -8.72
N VAL A 87 7.35 -6.96 -8.81
CA VAL A 87 8.14 -7.19 -10.03
C VAL A 87 8.22 -8.67 -10.35
N ASP A 88 8.50 -9.52 -9.37
CA ASP A 88 8.65 -10.96 -9.55
C ASP A 88 7.32 -11.59 -10.02
N VAL A 89 6.19 -11.26 -9.40
CA VAL A 89 4.85 -11.76 -9.76
C VAL A 89 4.44 -11.26 -11.14
N VAL A 90 4.52 -9.95 -11.39
CA VAL A 90 4.11 -9.35 -12.67
C VAL A 90 4.94 -9.88 -13.83
N SER A 91 6.27 -9.97 -13.67
CA SER A 91 7.14 -10.49 -14.73
C SER A 91 6.88 -11.98 -15.01
N THR A 92 6.64 -12.78 -13.98
CA THR A 92 6.28 -14.19 -14.13
C THR A 92 4.97 -14.34 -14.90
N LEU A 93 3.94 -13.60 -14.55
CA LEU A 93 2.64 -13.64 -15.24
C LEU A 93 2.76 -13.20 -16.70
N ARG A 94 3.44 -12.07 -16.95
CA ARG A 94 3.66 -11.55 -18.32
C ARG A 94 4.44 -12.51 -19.20
N SER A 95 5.47 -13.15 -18.69
CA SER A 95 6.24 -14.15 -19.42
C SER A 95 5.42 -15.37 -19.82
N ASN A 96 4.31 -15.59 -19.13
CA ASN A 96 3.35 -16.66 -19.42
C ASN A 96 2.07 -16.16 -20.11
N GLY A 97 2.09 -14.91 -20.64
CA GLY A 97 0.98 -14.35 -21.43
C GLY A 97 -0.23 -13.90 -20.64
N VAL A 98 -0.07 -13.65 -19.32
CA VAL A 98 -1.11 -13.02 -18.48
C VAL A 98 -0.67 -11.60 -18.15
N GLU A 99 -1.50 -10.60 -18.47
CA GLU A 99 -1.23 -9.19 -18.18
C GLU A 99 -2.01 -8.79 -16.92
N PRO A 100 -1.37 -8.72 -15.74
CA PRO A 100 -2.02 -8.32 -14.49
C PRO A 100 -2.14 -6.81 -14.38
N ILE A 101 -3.22 -6.35 -13.74
CA ILE A 101 -3.41 -4.94 -13.35
C ILE A 101 -3.23 -4.83 -11.84
N LEU A 102 -2.33 -3.96 -11.40
CA LEU A 102 -2.14 -3.66 -9.99
C LEU A 102 -3.25 -2.71 -9.51
N LEU A 103 -4.15 -3.20 -8.64
CA LEU A 103 -5.37 -2.47 -8.27
C LEU A 103 -5.16 -1.34 -7.29
N LYS A 104 -4.42 -1.57 -6.24
CA LYS A 104 -4.18 -0.65 -5.12
C LYS A 104 -2.73 -0.79 -4.63
N GLY A 105 -2.45 -0.59 -3.39
CA GLY A 105 -1.13 -0.86 -2.85
C GLY A 105 -0.04 -0.08 -3.57
N GLN A 106 0.92 -0.78 -4.12
CA GLN A 106 2.08 -0.23 -4.81
C GLN A 106 1.72 0.54 -6.08
N GLY A 107 0.60 0.19 -6.74
CA GLY A 107 0.09 0.95 -7.90
C GLY A 107 -0.25 2.40 -7.56
N LEU A 108 -0.82 2.64 -6.38
CA LEU A 108 -1.15 3.99 -5.89
C LEU A 108 0.05 4.71 -5.26
N ALA A 109 1.10 4.01 -4.84
CA ALA A 109 2.28 4.63 -4.24
C ALA A 109 2.93 5.65 -5.17
N ARG A 110 2.88 5.42 -6.50
CA ARG A 110 3.40 6.34 -7.53
C ARG A 110 2.82 7.76 -7.46
N TYR A 111 1.65 7.94 -6.83
CA TYR A 111 1.01 9.26 -6.69
C TYR A 111 1.39 9.98 -5.39
N TYR A 112 2.16 9.35 -4.51
CA TYR A 112 2.74 9.99 -3.34
C TYR A 112 3.98 10.78 -3.74
N LEU A 113 4.26 11.90 -3.04
CA LEU A 113 5.50 12.66 -3.23
C LEU A 113 6.75 11.78 -3.03
N GLN A 114 6.65 10.86 -2.09
CA GLN A 114 7.66 9.83 -1.82
C GLN A 114 6.93 8.48 -1.80
N PRO A 115 6.99 7.70 -2.89
CA PRO A 115 6.26 6.45 -3.04
C PRO A 115 6.52 5.42 -1.94
N ASP A 116 7.74 5.38 -1.43
CA ASP A 116 8.21 4.48 -0.36
C ASP A 116 7.63 4.79 1.02
N LEU A 117 6.94 5.92 1.19
CA LEU A 117 6.22 6.26 2.41
C LEU A 117 4.79 5.73 2.45
N ARG A 118 4.27 5.21 1.32
CA ARG A 118 2.96 4.58 1.33
C ARG A 118 3.03 3.22 2.03
N GLN A 119 2.24 3.05 3.10
CA GLN A 119 2.12 1.77 3.77
C GLN A 119 1.17 0.85 3.00
N CYS A 120 1.67 -0.33 2.68
CA CYS A 120 0.92 -1.44 2.09
C CYS A 120 1.24 -2.70 2.86
N GLY A 121 0.27 -3.61 2.99
CA GLY A 121 0.44 -4.91 3.63
C GLY A 121 0.47 -6.05 2.63
N ASP A 122 -0.22 -5.89 1.51
CA ASP A 122 -0.54 -6.88 0.51
C ASP A 122 -0.31 -6.35 -0.91
N ILE A 123 -0.38 -7.25 -1.87
CA ILE A 123 -0.33 -6.96 -3.29
C ILE A 123 -1.65 -7.40 -3.91
N ASP A 124 -2.39 -6.47 -4.47
CA ASP A 124 -3.65 -6.78 -5.15
C ASP A 124 -3.47 -6.70 -6.65
N ILE A 125 -3.70 -7.79 -7.34
CA ILE A 125 -3.67 -7.86 -8.79
C ILE A 125 -5.01 -8.33 -9.36
N TYR A 126 -5.42 -7.73 -10.45
CA TYR A 126 -6.56 -8.18 -11.23
C TYR A 126 -6.07 -8.86 -12.50
N VAL A 127 -6.63 -10.03 -12.80
CA VAL A 127 -6.26 -10.83 -13.96
C VAL A 127 -7.46 -11.19 -14.86
N GLY A 128 -8.68 -10.91 -14.41
CA GLY A 128 -9.90 -11.33 -15.09
C GLY A 128 -10.28 -12.78 -14.82
N CYS A 129 -11.55 -13.10 -15.05
CA CYS A 129 -12.07 -14.46 -14.84
C CYS A 129 -11.39 -15.48 -15.76
N GLU A 130 -11.11 -15.08 -16.99
CA GLU A 130 -10.53 -15.90 -18.04
C GLU A 130 -9.09 -16.32 -17.74
N ASN A 131 -8.35 -15.51 -17.00
CA ASN A 131 -6.95 -15.78 -16.65
C ASN A 131 -6.76 -16.35 -15.24
N ALA A 132 -7.81 -16.40 -14.41
CA ALA A 132 -7.67 -16.72 -12.99
C ALA A 132 -7.09 -18.12 -12.76
N LEU A 133 -7.60 -19.15 -13.43
CA LEU A 133 -7.10 -20.53 -13.32
C LEU A 133 -5.65 -20.62 -13.82
N ARG A 134 -5.37 -20.04 -14.97
CA ARG A 134 -4.00 -19.99 -15.51
C ARG A 134 -3.04 -19.26 -14.57
N THR A 135 -3.48 -18.16 -13.95
CA THR A 135 -2.69 -17.45 -12.94
C THR A 135 -2.36 -18.32 -11.73
N HIS A 136 -3.36 -19.08 -11.24
CA HIS A 136 -3.15 -20.04 -10.15
C HIS A 136 -2.07 -21.08 -10.52
N GLU A 137 -2.18 -21.69 -11.71
CA GLU A 137 -1.20 -22.69 -12.21
C GLU A 137 0.21 -22.09 -12.35
N ILE A 138 0.34 -20.84 -12.82
CA ILE A 138 1.62 -20.15 -12.98
C ILE A 138 2.26 -19.83 -11.64
N LEU A 139 1.47 -19.38 -10.65
CA LEU A 139 1.99 -18.95 -9.35
C LEU A 139 2.24 -20.11 -8.38
N ALA A 140 1.49 -21.22 -8.49
CA ALA A 140 1.63 -22.36 -7.58
C ALA A 140 3.07 -22.88 -7.41
N PRO A 141 3.92 -23.00 -8.46
CA PRO A 141 5.30 -23.48 -8.31
C PRO A 141 6.24 -22.53 -7.55
N ILE A 142 5.91 -21.25 -7.46
CA ILE A 142 6.72 -20.20 -6.82
C ILE A 142 6.11 -19.68 -5.52
N ALA A 143 4.90 -20.10 -5.19
CA ALA A 143 4.22 -19.76 -3.95
C ALA A 143 4.75 -20.61 -2.80
N LYS A 144 4.83 -20.02 -1.62
CA LYS A 144 5.00 -20.75 -0.37
C LYS A 144 3.72 -21.46 0.02
N GLU A 145 2.59 -20.77 -0.12
CA GLU A 145 1.24 -21.28 0.09
C GLU A 145 0.32 -20.64 -0.98
N ILE A 146 -0.69 -21.37 -1.40
CA ILE A 146 -1.71 -20.87 -2.33
C ILE A 146 -3.06 -21.48 -1.98
N ASP A 147 -4.11 -20.70 -2.10
CA ASP A 147 -5.48 -21.16 -1.87
C ASP A 147 -5.83 -22.33 -2.80
N ASP A 148 -6.75 -23.19 -2.35
CA ASP A 148 -7.23 -24.31 -3.15
C ASP A 148 -7.88 -23.84 -4.46
N VAL A 149 -7.69 -24.60 -5.52
CA VAL A 149 -8.19 -24.29 -6.86
C VAL A 149 -9.72 -24.13 -6.92
N SER A 150 -10.47 -24.72 -5.97
CA SER A 150 -11.91 -24.54 -5.88
C SER A 150 -12.30 -23.08 -5.58
N LEU A 151 -11.48 -22.34 -4.85
CA LEU A 151 -11.67 -20.91 -4.59
C LEU A 151 -11.45 -20.06 -5.83
N VAL A 152 -10.62 -20.52 -6.78
CA VAL A 152 -10.46 -19.86 -8.08
C VAL A 152 -11.79 -19.83 -8.86
N HIS A 153 -12.63 -20.83 -8.69
CA HIS A 153 -13.92 -20.92 -9.39
C HIS A 153 -15.07 -20.26 -8.63
N SER A 154 -15.08 -20.34 -7.31
CA SER A 154 -16.18 -19.88 -6.45
C SER A 154 -15.97 -18.54 -5.81
N GLY A 155 -14.70 -18.15 -5.55
CA GLY A 155 -14.33 -16.92 -4.87
C GLY A 155 -14.30 -15.69 -5.78
N ILE A 156 -14.19 -14.53 -5.16
CA ILE A 156 -13.98 -13.24 -5.82
C ILE A 156 -12.49 -13.06 -6.12
N HIS A 157 -11.66 -13.50 -5.20
CA HIS A 157 -10.22 -13.58 -5.29
C HIS A 157 -9.73 -14.89 -4.67
N PHE A 158 -8.49 -15.22 -4.88
CA PHE A 158 -7.73 -16.23 -4.14
C PHE A 158 -6.39 -15.65 -3.67
N ASN A 159 -5.84 -16.23 -2.61
CA ASN A 159 -4.63 -15.74 -1.98
C ASN A 159 -3.42 -16.59 -2.37
N VAL A 160 -2.29 -15.93 -2.52
CA VAL A 160 -0.99 -16.53 -2.77
C VAL A 160 0.01 -15.94 -1.78
N THR A 161 0.53 -16.74 -0.87
CA THR A 161 1.59 -16.34 0.03
C THR A 161 2.94 -16.60 -0.65
N MET A 162 3.67 -15.53 -0.91
CA MET A 162 5.01 -15.59 -1.48
C MET A 162 6.06 -15.79 -0.39
N GLU A 163 7.33 -15.92 -0.79
CA GLU A 163 8.46 -15.90 0.13
C GLU A 163 8.39 -14.71 1.11
N ARG A 164 8.85 -14.93 2.34
CA ARG A 164 8.84 -13.96 3.45
C ARG A 164 7.44 -13.54 3.91
N GLY A 165 6.41 -14.32 3.55
CA GLY A 165 5.03 -14.07 4.00
C GLY A 165 4.38 -12.86 3.33
N ILE A 166 4.75 -12.54 2.11
CA ILE A 166 4.09 -11.49 1.32
C ILE A 166 2.81 -12.08 0.72
N GLU A 167 1.69 -11.46 1.03
CA GLU A 167 0.37 -11.85 0.52
C GLU A 167 0.10 -11.17 -0.82
N VAL A 168 -0.37 -11.97 -1.79
CA VAL A 168 -0.85 -11.53 -3.10
C VAL A 168 -2.31 -11.97 -3.24
N GLU A 169 -3.22 -11.01 -3.31
CA GLU A 169 -4.62 -11.24 -3.62
C GLU A 169 -4.83 -11.16 -5.14
N VAL A 170 -5.21 -12.29 -5.73
CA VAL A 170 -5.47 -12.38 -7.17
C VAL A 170 -6.97 -12.25 -7.43
N HIS A 171 -7.39 -11.10 -7.92
CA HIS A 171 -8.79 -10.78 -8.16
C HIS A 171 -9.24 -11.23 -9.56
N ARG A 172 -10.37 -11.92 -9.60
CA ARG A 172 -11.08 -12.31 -10.84
C ARG A 172 -12.02 -11.22 -11.32
N PHE A 173 -12.54 -10.47 -10.37
CA PHE A 173 -13.48 -9.39 -10.60
C PHE A 173 -12.97 -8.14 -9.94
N THR A 174 -13.24 -6.99 -10.52
CA THR A 174 -13.12 -5.71 -9.81
C THR A 174 -14.31 -5.62 -8.88
N GLU A 175 -14.08 -5.95 -7.61
CA GLU A 175 -15.13 -5.97 -6.62
C GLU A 175 -15.74 -4.61 -6.36
N LEU A 176 -17.01 -4.55 -6.60
CA LEU A 176 -18.05 -3.99 -5.73
C LEU A 176 -19.36 -4.16 -6.51
N PRO A 177 -20.41 -4.81 -5.94
CA PRO A 177 -21.74 -4.81 -6.55
C PRO A 177 -22.30 -3.40 -6.79
N ALA A 178 -21.88 -2.42 -5.96
CA ALA A 178 -22.13 -1.00 -6.17
C ALA A 178 -21.35 -0.40 -7.37
N LEU A 179 -20.35 -1.09 -7.91
CA LEU A 179 -19.47 -0.63 -8.98
C LEU A 179 -19.69 -1.37 -10.31
N LYS A 180 -20.85 -2.01 -10.55
CA LYS A 180 -21.25 -2.41 -11.90
C LYS A 180 -21.03 -1.27 -12.92
N ARG A 181 -21.19 -0.01 -12.48
CA ARG A 181 -20.89 1.16 -13.30
C ARG A 181 -19.40 1.38 -13.53
N LEU A 182 -18.54 1.12 -12.54
CA LEU A 182 -17.07 1.21 -12.72
C LEU A 182 -16.55 0.07 -13.60
N ARG A 183 -17.11 -1.12 -13.52
CA ARG A 183 -16.80 -2.20 -14.45
C ARG A 183 -17.07 -1.77 -15.90
N LEU A 184 -18.24 -1.17 -16.17
CA LEU A 184 -18.56 -0.63 -17.50
C LEU A 184 -17.57 0.46 -17.95
N ILE A 185 -17.06 1.28 -17.03
CA ILE A 185 -16.05 2.31 -17.31
C ILE A 185 -14.68 1.67 -17.57
N TYR A 186 -14.28 0.66 -16.78
CA TYR A 186 -13.03 -0.08 -16.99
C TYR A 186 -13.03 -0.89 -18.27
N ASP A 187 -14.11 -1.64 -18.54
CA ASP A 187 -14.26 -2.42 -19.76
C ASP A 187 -14.29 -1.50 -21.01
N ALA A 188 -14.93 -0.32 -20.89
CA ALA A 188 -14.92 0.71 -21.94
C ALA A 188 -13.57 1.40 -22.11
N ALA A 189 -12.79 1.58 -21.04
CA ALA A 189 -11.44 2.14 -21.10
C ALA A 189 -10.45 1.12 -21.67
N ALA A 190 -10.51 -0.13 -21.24
CA ALA A 190 -9.71 -1.22 -21.77
C ALA A 190 -9.99 -1.44 -23.28
N ALA A 191 -11.26 -1.40 -23.70
CA ALA A 191 -11.64 -1.48 -25.11
C ALA A 191 -11.13 -0.29 -25.97
N LYS A 192 -10.78 0.82 -25.33
CA LYS A 192 -10.22 2.03 -26.00
C LYS A 192 -8.70 2.15 -25.86
N GLY A 193 -8.01 1.11 -25.33
CA GLY A 193 -6.56 1.13 -25.13
C GLY A 193 -6.07 2.17 -24.10
N LEU A 194 -6.95 2.63 -23.23
CA LEU A 194 -6.63 3.52 -22.10
C LEU A 194 -6.36 2.67 -20.86
N SER A 195 -5.22 1.97 -20.85
CA SER A 195 -4.68 1.23 -19.71
C SER A 195 -3.56 2.01 -19.03
#